data_850ccc00ce5bf98d553211d38672127b
#
_entry.id   850ccc00ce5bf98d553211d38672127b
#
_cell.length_a   1.000
_cell.length_b   1.000
_cell.length_c   1.000
_cell.angle_alpha   90.00
_cell.angle_beta   90.00
_cell.angle_gamma   90.00
#
_symmetry.space_group_name_H-M   'P 1'
#
loop_
_entity.id
_entity.type
_entity.pdbx_description
1 polymer ?
#
loop_
_entity_poly.entity_id
_entity_poly.type
_entity_poly.pdbx_seq_one_letter_code
_entity_poly.pdbx_strand_id
1 'polypeptide(L)'
;MLSGQLPKTVDPRKLARQGLQFEGSLALTQFERLVAGLADDQGEVKVSLHFYMSEDHRVVLEGHVEANLKMICQRCLDVAELPVRSDLNLMGVLTDEQARSLPEGYEPLMLQEEPMELVSLLEEELLLSLPIVAYHPPEACQVQQSFTTESDEEAEASAARAEEEKKRRNPFSVLASLKADPEKSTTEPK
;
A
#
# COMPACT_ATOMS: atom_id res chain seq x y z
N MET A 1 11.54 27.13 -8.07
CA MET A 1 11.23 26.52 -6.75
C MET A 1 10.30 27.45 -5.99
N LEU A 2 9.10 26.99 -5.68
CA LEU A 2 8.18 27.70 -4.79
C LEU A 2 8.25 26.98 -3.44
N SER A 3 9.00 27.58 -2.51
CA SER A 3 9.09 27.10 -1.12
C SER A 3 8.07 27.88 -0.28
N GLY A 4 7.19 27.15 0.41
CA GLY A 4 6.19 27.77 1.28
C GLY A 4 4.85 27.03 1.30
N GLN A 5 3.78 27.78 1.33
CA GLN A 5 2.42 27.25 1.43
C GLN A 5 2.00 26.57 0.12
N LEU A 6 1.72 25.28 0.18
CA LEU A 6 1.25 24.49 -0.96
C LEU A 6 -0.18 24.93 -1.35
N PRO A 7 -0.49 25.00 -2.67
CA PRO A 7 -1.84 25.35 -3.11
C PRO A 7 -2.82 24.22 -2.78
N LYS A 8 -4.07 24.56 -2.42
CA LYS A 8 -5.12 23.58 -2.15
C LYS A 8 -5.54 22.83 -3.40
N THR A 9 -5.66 23.54 -4.51
CA THR A 9 -6.06 22.98 -5.81
C THR A 9 -5.00 23.29 -6.85
N VAL A 10 -4.75 22.35 -7.74
CA VAL A 10 -3.75 22.43 -8.80
C VAL A 10 -4.34 22.03 -10.15
N ASP A 11 -3.87 22.70 -11.20
CA ASP A 11 -4.07 22.27 -12.58
C ASP A 11 -2.76 21.63 -13.08
N PRO A 12 -2.66 20.31 -13.14
CA PRO A 12 -1.42 19.64 -13.50
C PRO A 12 -0.90 20.02 -14.88
N ARG A 13 -1.81 20.28 -15.84
CA ARG A 13 -1.44 20.68 -17.21
C ARG A 13 -0.76 22.05 -17.23
N LYS A 14 -1.29 22.97 -16.45
CA LYS A 14 -0.74 24.32 -16.35
C LYS A 14 0.60 24.32 -15.63
N LEU A 15 0.70 23.57 -14.53
CA LEU A 15 1.92 23.46 -13.75
C LEU A 15 3.04 22.77 -14.55
N ALA A 16 2.71 21.67 -15.26
CA ALA A 16 3.68 20.95 -16.07
C ALA A 16 4.23 21.79 -17.24
N ARG A 17 3.40 22.59 -17.89
CA ARG A 17 3.86 23.53 -18.93
C ARG A 17 4.84 24.58 -18.40
N GLN A 18 4.76 24.90 -17.12
CA GLN A 18 5.63 25.87 -16.46
C GLN A 18 6.86 25.22 -15.80
N GLY A 19 6.92 23.89 -15.73
CA GLY A 19 8.01 23.17 -15.08
C GLY A 19 8.12 23.49 -13.59
N LEU A 20 6.99 23.57 -12.87
CA LEU A 20 6.98 24.06 -11.50
C LEU A 20 7.34 22.98 -10.49
N GLN A 21 8.13 23.39 -9.50
CA GLN A 21 8.50 22.60 -8.34
C GLN A 21 7.91 23.20 -7.08
N PHE A 22 7.39 22.34 -6.21
CA PHE A 22 6.85 22.70 -4.91
C PHE A 22 7.58 21.94 -3.82
N GLU A 23 7.96 22.66 -2.77
CA GLU A 23 8.47 22.07 -1.54
C GLU A 23 7.77 22.74 -0.36
N GLY A 24 7.28 21.94 0.58
CA GLY A 24 6.57 22.45 1.74
C GLY A 24 6.11 21.37 2.69
N SER A 25 5.38 21.78 3.71
CA SER A 25 4.72 20.87 4.63
C SER A 25 3.24 21.21 4.77
N LEU A 26 2.43 20.17 5.05
CA LEU A 26 1.00 20.26 5.34
C LEU A 26 0.74 19.67 6.72
N ALA A 27 -0.14 20.28 7.49
CA ALA A 27 -0.54 19.72 8.77
C ALA A 27 -1.29 18.39 8.54
N LEU A 28 -1.00 17.38 9.34
CA LEU A 28 -1.61 16.06 9.23
C LEU A 28 -3.14 16.10 9.34
N THR A 29 -3.67 17.06 10.08
CA THR A 29 -5.12 17.30 10.23
C THR A 29 -5.87 17.60 8.92
N GLN A 30 -5.16 17.90 7.82
CA GLN A 30 -5.77 18.14 6.51
C GLN A 30 -6.08 16.83 5.76
N PHE A 31 -5.56 15.69 6.24
CA PHE A 31 -5.68 14.36 5.64
C PHE A 31 -6.72 13.53 6.41
N GLU A 32 -8.01 13.83 6.22
CA GLU A 32 -9.10 13.29 7.04
C GLU A 32 -9.21 11.76 7.00
N ARG A 33 -9.05 11.16 5.83
CA ARG A 33 -9.12 9.69 5.65
C ARG A 33 -7.91 9.00 6.30
N LEU A 34 -6.73 9.61 6.16
CA LEU A 34 -5.50 9.11 6.74
C LEU A 34 -5.59 9.15 8.27
N VAL A 35 -5.97 10.29 8.84
CA VAL A 35 -6.09 10.51 10.29
C VAL A 35 -7.08 9.54 10.93
N ALA A 36 -8.16 9.17 10.23
CA ALA A 36 -9.15 8.20 10.74
C ALA A 36 -8.54 6.81 11.06
N GLY A 37 -7.40 6.47 10.47
CA GLY A 37 -6.67 5.22 10.73
C GLY A 37 -5.49 5.34 11.69
N LEU A 38 -5.19 6.55 12.19
CA LEU A 38 -4.04 6.83 13.04
C LEU A 38 -4.41 6.86 14.53
N ALA A 39 -3.40 6.81 15.39
CA ALA A 39 -3.56 6.93 16.83
C ALA A 39 -3.76 8.39 17.30
N ASP A 40 -3.23 9.36 16.56
CA ASP A 40 -3.46 10.78 16.76
C ASP A 40 -3.38 11.55 15.40
N ASP A 41 -3.73 12.83 15.41
CA ASP A 41 -3.75 13.74 14.26
C ASP A 41 -2.57 14.73 14.24
N GLN A 42 -1.58 14.51 15.13
CA GLN A 42 -0.45 15.43 15.28
C GLN A 42 0.70 15.08 14.36
N GLY A 43 1.22 16.08 13.68
CA GLY A 43 2.38 15.94 12.81
C GLY A 43 2.27 16.75 11.53
N GLU A 44 3.27 16.62 10.70
CA GLU A 44 3.37 17.27 9.42
C GLU A 44 3.70 16.25 8.33
N VAL A 45 3.12 16.46 7.18
CA VAL A 45 3.42 15.76 5.94
C VAL A 45 4.33 16.65 5.12
N LYS A 46 5.56 16.21 4.87
CA LYS A 46 6.51 16.89 4.01
C LYS A 46 6.29 16.45 2.57
N VAL A 47 6.35 17.41 1.67
CA VAL A 47 5.99 17.24 0.26
C VAL A 47 7.06 17.89 -0.63
N SER A 48 7.51 17.14 -1.62
CA SER A 48 8.37 17.64 -2.70
C SER A 48 7.81 17.15 -4.02
N LEU A 49 7.37 18.05 -4.90
CA LEU A 49 6.70 17.72 -6.16
C LEU A 49 7.33 18.52 -7.30
N HIS A 50 7.47 17.86 -8.44
CA HIS A 50 7.93 18.44 -9.69
C HIS A 50 6.95 18.12 -10.81
N PHE A 51 6.30 19.14 -11.36
CA PHE A 51 5.43 19.03 -12.52
C PHE A 51 6.20 19.44 -13.77
N TYR A 52 6.23 18.59 -14.78
CA TYR A 52 6.89 18.89 -16.05
C TYR A 52 6.21 18.19 -17.23
N MET A 53 6.59 18.61 -18.44
CA MET A 53 6.16 17.94 -19.68
C MET A 53 7.24 16.97 -20.12
N SER A 54 6.85 15.71 -20.37
CA SER A 54 7.74 14.72 -20.98
C SER A 54 8.08 15.08 -22.45
N GLU A 55 9.03 14.37 -23.04
CA GLU A 55 9.37 14.53 -24.47
C GLU A 55 8.17 14.26 -25.38
N ASP A 56 7.29 13.34 -24.98
CA ASP A 56 6.04 13.00 -25.68
C ASP A 56 4.88 13.98 -25.38
N HIS A 57 5.17 15.13 -24.79
CA HIS A 57 4.18 16.14 -24.41
C HIS A 57 3.10 15.64 -23.44
N ARG A 58 3.42 14.67 -22.60
CA ARG A 58 2.55 14.23 -21.50
C ARG A 58 2.88 15.00 -20.24
N VAL A 59 1.85 15.23 -19.43
CA VAL A 59 2.01 15.78 -18.06
C VAL A 59 2.67 14.74 -17.19
N VAL A 60 3.73 15.11 -16.48
CA VAL A 60 4.38 14.24 -15.49
C VAL A 60 4.42 14.96 -14.16
N LEU A 61 4.15 14.20 -13.10
CA LEU A 61 4.32 14.60 -11.72
C LEU A 61 5.26 13.61 -11.05
N GLU A 62 6.43 14.07 -10.69
CA GLU A 62 7.41 13.33 -9.90
C GLU A 62 7.61 13.98 -8.54
N GLY A 63 7.97 13.18 -7.56
CA GLY A 63 8.27 13.71 -6.25
C GLY A 63 8.16 12.67 -5.17
N HIS A 64 8.01 13.15 -3.94
CA HIS A 64 7.77 12.29 -2.80
C HIS A 64 6.95 13.01 -1.73
N VAL A 65 6.29 12.21 -0.94
CA VAL A 65 5.59 12.63 0.26
C VAL A 65 6.06 11.76 1.43
N GLU A 66 6.35 12.38 2.57
CA GLU A 66 6.83 11.68 3.74
C GLU A 66 6.20 12.21 5.03
N ALA A 67 5.93 11.33 5.98
CA ALA A 67 5.40 11.68 7.29
C ALA A 67 5.83 10.64 8.34
N ASN A 68 5.93 11.08 9.60
CA ASN A 68 6.01 10.16 10.75
C ASN A 68 4.60 10.00 11.31
N LEU A 69 4.03 8.80 11.18
CA LEU A 69 2.65 8.50 11.53
C LEU A 69 2.60 7.63 12.78
N LYS A 70 1.66 7.94 13.66
CA LYS A 70 1.42 7.15 14.87
C LYS A 70 0.26 6.19 14.64
N MET A 71 0.56 4.90 14.71
CA MET A 71 -0.38 3.81 14.51
C MET A 71 -0.40 2.88 15.72
N ILE A 72 -1.47 2.10 15.90
CA ILE A 72 -1.52 1.11 16.96
C ILE A 72 -0.75 -0.14 16.55
N CYS A 73 0.28 -0.48 17.32
CA CYS A 73 1.05 -1.69 17.13
C CYS A 73 0.16 -2.92 17.29
N GLN A 74 0.12 -3.80 16.29
CA GLN A 74 -0.75 -4.99 16.31
C GLN A 74 -0.21 -6.13 17.19
N ARG A 75 0.91 -5.92 17.87
CA ARG A 75 1.50 -6.90 18.80
C ARG A 75 1.28 -6.55 20.27
N CYS A 76 1.62 -5.31 20.65
CA CYS A 76 1.51 -4.85 22.06
C CYS A 76 0.33 -3.90 22.31
N LEU A 77 -0.35 -3.45 21.23
CA LEU A 77 -1.47 -2.51 21.26
C LEU A 77 -1.10 -1.09 21.75
N ASP A 78 0.18 -0.81 21.90
CA ASP A 78 0.68 0.53 22.19
C ASP A 78 0.90 1.33 20.91
N VAL A 79 1.07 2.65 21.03
CA VAL A 79 1.31 3.55 19.90
C VAL A 79 2.71 3.33 19.35
N ALA A 80 2.81 3.02 18.06
CA ALA A 80 4.05 2.92 17.30
C ALA A 80 4.18 4.11 16.35
N GLU A 81 5.32 4.78 16.36
CA GLU A 81 5.67 5.82 15.40
C GLU A 81 6.41 5.21 14.22
N LEU A 82 5.87 5.38 13.03
CA LEU A 82 6.35 4.76 11.81
C LEU A 82 6.66 5.82 10.75
N PRO A 83 7.87 5.84 10.19
CA PRO A 83 8.17 6.66 9.04
C PRO A 83 7.47 6.06 7.81
N VAL A 84 6.66 6.86 7.14
CA VAL A 84 5.97 6.50 5.90
C VAL A 84 6.44 7.44 4.80
N ARG A 85 6.79 6.87 3.64
CA ARG A 85 7.20 7.61 2.46
C ARG A 85 6.58 6.98 1.22
N SER A 86 6.04 7.82 0.35
CA SER A 86 5.63 7.47 -1.01
C SER A 86 6.44 8.28 -2.01
N ASP A 87 7.01 7.60 -2.99
CA ASP A 87 7.65 8.22 -4.13
C ASP A 87 6.65 8.23 -5.29
N LEU A 88 6.30 9.42 -5.75
CA LEU A 88 5.32 9.63 -6.82
C LEU A 88 6.02 9.66 -8.17
N ASN A 89 5.48 8.92 -9.11
CA ASN A 89 5.91 8.93 -10.51
C ASN A 89 4.68 8.80 -11.42
N LEU A 90 3.91 9.87 -11.53
CA LEU A 90 2.59 9.89 -12.13
C LEU A 90 2.62 10.50 -13.51
N MET A 91 1.92 9.88 -14.47
CA MET A 91 1.78 10.41 -15.82
C MET A 91 0.32 10.69 -16.17
N GLY A 92 0.07 11.90 -16.64
CA GLY A 92 -1.26 12.36 -16.99
C GLY A 92 -1.90 11.60 -18.14
N VAL A 93 -3.10 11.08 -17.94
CA VAL A 93 -3.92 10.36 -18.92
C VAL A 93 -5.34 10.91 -18.92
N LEU A 94 -6.06 10.72 -20.03
CA LEU A 94 -7.43 11.17 -20.23
C LEU A 94 -8.44 10.03 -20.26
N THR A 95 -7.97 8.81 -20.55
CA THR A 95 -8.79 7.62 -20.70
C THR A 95 -8.12 6.40 -20.06
N ASP A 96 -8.91 5.42 -19.68
CA ASP A 96 -8.41 4.14 -19.14
C ASP A 96 -7.56 3.36 -20.14
N GLU A 97 -7.79 3.55 -21.44
CA GLU A 97 -6.98 2.94 -22.49
C GLU A 97 -5.55 3.52 -22.50
N GLN A 98 -5.43 4.85 -22.30
CA GLN A 98 -4.13 5.49 -22.15
C GLN A 98 -3.43 5.04 -20.86
N ALA A 99 -4.16 4.83 -19.77
CA ALA A 99 -3.62 4.32 -18.51
C ALA A 99 -2.98 2.93 -18.69
N ARG A 100 -3.60 2.04 -19.47
CA ARG A 100 -3.08 0.69 -19.74
C ARG A 100 -1.84 0.67 -20.64
N SER A 101 -1.58 1.76 -21.37
CA SER A 101 -0.47 1.90 -22.32
C SER A 101 0.67 2.78 -21.82
N LEU A 102 0.73 3.04 -20.51
CA LEU A 102 1.80 3.82 -19.90
C LEU A 102 3.14 3.07 -19.97
N PRO A 103 4.26 3.80 -20.10
CA PRO A 103 5.58 3.23 -19.93
C PRO A 103 5.76 2.63 -18.54
N GLU A 104 6.63 1.62 -18.43
CA GLU A 104 6.98 1.04 -17.12
C GLU A 104 7.51 2.10 -16.16
N GLY A 105 7.10 2.01 -14.90
CA GLY A 105 7.50 2.91 -13.84
C GLY A 105 6.64 4.16 -13.67
N TYR A 106 5.63 4.36 -14.53
CA TYR A 106 4.66 5.45 -14.34
C TYR A 106 3.29 4.90 -13.94
N GLU A 107 2.66 5.60 -13.01
CA GLU A 107 1.28 5.38 -12.60
C GLU A 107 0.33 6.40 -13.28
N PRO A 108 -0.92 6.03 -13.54
CA PRO A 108 -1.84 6.93 -14.24
C PRO A 108 -2.39 8.03 -13.32
N LEU A 109 -2.22 9.28 -13.73
CA LEU A 109 -2.91 10.43 -13.16
C LEU A 109 -4.06 10.83 -14.09
N MET A 110 -5.31 10.55 -13.68
CA MET A 110 -6.48 10.94 -14.46
C MET A 110 -6.64 12.45 -14.48
N LEU A 111 -6.45 13.05 -15.66
CA LEU A 111 -6.57 14.49 -15.85
C LEU A 111 -8.03 14.86 -16.14
N GLN A 112 -8.63 15.61 -15.22
CA GLN A 112 -9.98 16.16 -15.36
C GLN A 112 -9.92 17.56 -15.99
N GLU A 113 -11.09 18.09 -16.36
CA GLU A 113 -11.21 19.48 -16.83
C GLU A 113 -11.07 20.46 -15.68
N GLU A 114 -11.50 20.07 -14.49
CA GLU A 114 -11.42 20.86 -13.28
C GLU A 114 -10.06 20.69 -12.57
N PRO A 115 -9.60 21.72 -11.84
CA PRO A 115 -8.42 21.62 -10.99
C PRO A 115 -8.62 20.52 -9.94
N MET A 116 -7.58 19.71 -9.73
CA MET A 116 -7.60 18.65 -8.73
C MET A 116 -7.20 19.16 -7.35
N GLU A 117 -7.70 18.54 -6.32
CA GLU A 117 -7.33 18.83 -4.95
C GLU A 117 -6.00 18.12 -4.61
N LEU A 118 -4.97 18.91 -4.27
CA LEU A 118 -3.63 18.37 -4.02
C LEU A 118 -3.59 17.47 -2.79
N VAL A 119 -4.30 17.86 -1.73
CA VAL A 119 -4.33 17.07 -0.48
C VAL A 119 -4.92 15.68 -0.73
N SER A 120 -6.00 15.57 -1.50
CA SER A 120 -6.63 14.30 -1.83
C SER A 120 -5.69 13.36 -2.58
N LEU A 121 -4.90 13.87 -3.53
CA LEU A 121 -3.89 13.08 -4.24
C LEU A 121 -2.81 12.56 -3.29
N LEU A 122 -2.25 13.44 -2.47
CA LEU A 122 -1.19 13.07 -1.53
C LEU A 122 -1.70 12.12 -0.43
N GLU A 123 -2.96 12.25 -0.04
CA GLU A 123 -3.61 11.35 0.91
C GLU A 123 -3.73 9.93 0.36
N GLU A 124 -4.11 9.79 -0.91
CA GLU A 124 -4.18 8.48 -1.58
C GLU A 124 -2.81 7.81 -1.62
N GLU A 125 -1.77 8.54 -1.96
CA GLU A 125 -0.40 8.03 -2.00
C GLU A 125 0.09 7.58 -0.61
N LEU A 126 -0.18 8.38 0.43
CA LEU A 126 0.16 8.00 1.80
C LEU A 126 -0.62 6.78 2.27
N LEU A 127 -1.92 6.69 1.98
CA LEU A 127 -2.75 5.54 2.34
C LEU A 127 -2.25 4.25 1.70
N LEU A 128 -1.82 4.31 0.43
CA LEU A 128 -1.25 3.15 -0.29
C LEU A 128 0.11 2.73 0.27
N SER A 129 0.85 3.67 0.86
CA SER A 129 2.17 3.42 1.44
C SER A 129 2.14 2.99 2.90
N LEU A 130 0.96 2.97 3.54
CA LEU A 130 0.82 2.46 4.90
C LEU A 130 1.16 0.97 4.95
N PRO A 131 1.86 0.51 6.01
CA PRO A 131 2.05 -0.92 6.22
C PRO A 131 0.69 -1.60 6.50
N ILE A 132 0.47 -2.77 5.92
CA ILE A 132 -0.75 -3.58 6.17
C ILE A 132 -0.90 -3.87 7.67
N VAL A 133 0.21 -4.03 8.37
CA VAL A 133 0.25 -4.27 9.82
C VAL A 133 1.33 -3.39 10.44
N ALA A 134 0.94 -2.53 11.37
CA ALA A 134 1.85 -1.67 12.11
C ALA A 134 2.50 -2.41 13.27
N TYR A 135 3.82 -2.36 13.37
CA TYR A 135 4.60 -2.92 14.48
C TYR A 135 5.68 -1.95 14.95
N HIS A 136 5.95 -1.96 16.24
CA HIS A 136 7.23 -1.45 16.72
C HIS A 136 8.40 -2.27 16.17
N PRO A 137 9.60 -1.69 16.02
CA PRO A 137 10.82 -2.46 15.91
C PRO A 137 10.89 -3.50 17.04
N PRO A 138 11.47 -4.69 16.82
CA PRO A 138 11.48 -5.78 17.81
C PRO A 138 12.03 -5.36 19.18
N GLU A 139 13.02 -4.47 19.19
CA GLU A 139 13.67 -3.98 20.41
C GLU A 139 12.78 -3.03 21.24
N ALA A 140 11.84 -2.33 20.58
CA ALA A 140 10.97 -1.34 21.22
C ALA A 140 9.61 -1.93 21.63
N CYS A 141 9.28 -3.15 21.20
CA CYS A 141 8.02 -3.78 21.52
C CYS A 141 8.07 -4.44 22.90
N GLN A 142 7.18 -4.03 23.80
CA GLN A 142 7.14 -4.54 25.19
C GLN A 142 6.70 -6.01 25.28
N VAL A 143 6.02 -6.53 24.29
CA VAL A 143 5.59 -7.93 24.26
C VAL A 143 6.67 -8.76 23.55
N GLN A 144 7.49 -9.44 24.35
CA GLN A 144 8.30 -10.53 23.84
C GLN A 144 7.37 -11.72 23.56
N GLN A 145 7.39 -12.22 22.33
CA GLN A 145 6.69 -13.48 22.02
C GLN A 145 7.43 -14.62 22.74
N SER A 146 7.03 -14.90 23.97
CA SER A 146 7.36 -16.17 24.59
C SER A 146 6.36 -17.21 24.04
N PHE A 147 6.72 -17.84 22.95
CA PHE A 147 6.11 -19.13 22.64
C PHE A 147 6.60 -20.10 23.69
N THR A 148 5.80 -20.40 24.69
CA THR A 148 5.98 -21.59 25.50
C THR A 148 5.71 -22.76 24.57
N THR A 149 6.76 -23.31 24.00
CA THR A 149 6.73 -24.66 23.47
C THR A 149 6.43 -25.56 24.67
N GLU A 150 5.25 -26.13 24.70
CA GLU A 150 4.99 -27.34 25.51
C GLU A 150 6.14 -28.29 25.19
N SER A 151 6.60 -29.05 26.20
CA SER A 151 7.74 -29.96 26.05
C SER A 151 7.58 -30.78 24.77
N ASP A 152 8.66 -31.02 24.02
CA ASP A 152 8.64 -31.67 22.71
C ASP A 152 7.85 -33.00 22.70
N GLU A 153 7.78 -33.68 23.84
CA GLU A 153 7.01 -34.93 24.03
C GLU A 153 5.48 -34.70 24.08
N GLU A 154 4.99 -33.58 24.63
CA GLU A 154 3.55 -33.23 24.66
C GLU A 154 3.12 -32.63 23.31
N ALA A 155 4.01 -31.92 22.61
CA ALA A 155 3.77 -31.39 21.29
C ALA A 155 3.65 -32.52 20.22
N GLU A 156 4.49 -33.56 20.28
CA GLU A 156 4.39 -34.72 19.38
C GLU A 156 3.10 -35.50 19.63
N ALA A 157 2.70 -35.73 20.90
CA ALA A 157 1.49 -36.42 21.23
C ALA A 157 0.21 -35.64 20.84
N SER A 158 0.23 -34.33 20.95
CA SER A 158 -0.88 -33.47 20.54
C SER A 158 -0.97 -33.32 19.02
N ALA A 159 0.18 -33.25 18.33
CA ALA A 159 0.25 -33.20 16.87
C ALA A 159 -0.27 -34.50 16.21
N ALA A 160 0.10 -35.67 16.77
CA ALA A 160 -0.38 -36.96 16.28
C ALA A 160 -1.90 -37.11 16.42
N ARG A 161 -2.47 -36.67 17.56
CA ARG A 161 -3.93 -36.67 17.77
C ARG A 161 -4.65 -35.67 16.85
N ALA A 162 -4.07 -34.51 16.63
CA ALA A 162 -4.63 -33.49 15.72
C ALA A 162 -4.60 -33.91 14.25
N GLU A 163 -3.57 -34.68 13.83
CA GLU A 163 -3.50 -35.26 12.46
C GLU A 163 -4.54 -36.37 12.24
N GLU A 164 -4.76 -37.20 13.24
CA GLU A 164 -5.79 -38.24 13.16
C GLU A 164 -7.21 -37.65 13.12
N GLU A 165 -7.46 -36.60 13.89
CA GLU A 165 -8.75 -35.91 13.89
C GLU A 165 -8.96 -35.07 12.60
N LYS A 166 -7.91 -34.46 12.03
CA LYS A 166 -7.94 -33.82 10.72
C LYS A 166 -8.23 -34.79 9.58
N LYS A 167 -7.65 -35.99 9.61
CA LYS A 167 -7.96 -37.06 8.62
C LYS A 167 -9.42 -37.49 8.68
N ARG A 168 -10.02 -37.57 9.87
CA ARG A 168 -11.43 -37.92 10.06
C ARG A 168 -12.40 -36.82 9.64
N ARG A 169 -12.03 -35.55 9.76
CA ARG A 169 -12.89 -34.38 9.49
C ARG A 169 -12.65 -33.68 8.14
N ASN A 170 -11.72 -34.17 7.34
CA ASN A 170 -11.43 -33.50 6.07
C ASN A 170 -12.51 -33.80 5.02
N PRO A 171 -13.45 -32.86 4.74
CA PRO A 171 -14.50 -33.07 3.75
C PRO A 171 -13.95 -33.20 2.32
N PHE A 172 -12.67 -32.89 2.12
CA PHE A 172 -12.01 -32.93 0.81
C PHE A 172 -11.22 -34.25 0.58
N SER A 173 -11.25 -35.18 1.53
CA SER A 173 -10.59 -36.49 1.36
C SER A 173 -11.09 -37.26 0.11
N VAL A 174 -12.32 -36.99 -0.32
CA VAL A 174 -12.92 -37.53 -1.56
C VAL A 174 -12.17 -37.07 -2.82
N LEU A 175 -11.53 -35.91 -2.80
CA LEU A 175 -10.78 -35.36 -3.94
C LEU A 175 -9.44 -36.09 -4.17
N ALA A 176 -8.94 -36.82 -3.19
CA ALA A 176 -7.72 -37.63 -3.35
C ALA A 176 -7.89 -38.72 -4.40
N SER A 177 -9.11 -39.23 -4.57
CA SER A 177 -9.44 -40.22 -5.60
C SER A 177 -9.44 -39.67 -7.02
N LEU A 178 -9.68 -38.38 -7.19
CA LEU A 178 -9.66 -37.73 -8.51
C LEU A 178 -8.23 -37.43 -9.02
N LYS A 179 -7.24 -37.53 -8.13
CA LYS A 179 -5.83 -37.31 -8.46
C LYS A 179 -5.12 -38.60 -8.92
N ALA A 180 -5.78 -39.76 -8.79
CA ALA A 180 -5.20 -41.07 -9.04
C ALA A 180 -5.44 -41.63 -10.47
N ASP A 181 -6.18 -40.94 -11.34
CA ASP A 181 -6.46 -41.38 -12.73
C ASP A 181 -6.00 -40.38 -13.81
N PRO A 182 -4.70 -40.31 -14.16
CA PRO A 182 -4.26 -39.60 -15.35
C PRO A 182 -4.23 -40.45 -16.65
N GLU A 183 -4.62 -41.72 -16.63
CA GLU A 183 -4.50 -42.61 -17.81
C GLU A 183 -5.81 -43.34 -18.16
N LYS A 184 -6.83 -42.60 -18.62
CA LYS A 184 -7.90 -43.21 -19.43
C LYS A 184 -8.71 -42.15 -20.18
N SER A 185 -8.15 -41.56 -21.22
CA SER A 185 -8.97 -41.03 -22.32
C SER A 185 -8.16 -40.89 -23.60
N THR A 186 -7.84 -42.01 -24.22
CA THR A 186 -7.55 -42.06 -25.65
C THR A 186 -8.12 -43.35 -26.20
N THR A 187 -9.37 -43.30 -26.62
CA THR A 187 -9.89 -44.18 -27.63
C THR A 187 -10.88 -43.40 -28.48
N GLU A 188 -10.42 -42.99 -29.65
CA GLU A 188 -11.27 -42.55 -30.76
C GLU A 188 -12.15 -43.74 -31.24
N PRO A 189 -13.42 -43.46 -31.61
CA PRO A 189 -14.15 -44.35 -32.49
C PRO A 189 -14.05 -43.86 -33.96
N LYS A 190 -13.87 -44.82 -34.78
CA LYS A 190 -13.89 -44.86 -36.23
C LYS A 190 -15.18 -44.27 -36.85
#